data_181200f2f4ce1f8c0298a9cc443273ed
#
_entry.id   181200f2f4ce1f8c0298a9cc443273ed
#
_cell.length_a   1.000
_cell.length_b   1.000
_cell.length_c   1.000
_cell.angle_alpha   90.00
_cell.angle_beta   90.00
_cell.angle_gamma   90.00
#
_symmetry.space_group_name_H-M   'P 1'
#
loop_
_entity.id
_entity.type
_entity.pdbx_description
1 polymer ?
#
loop_
_entity_poly.entity_id
_entity_poly.type
_entity_poly.pdbx_seq_one_letter_code
_entity_poly.pdbx_strand_id
1 'polypeptide(L)'
;GDVYKRQVNMSALNVEMLMSFNIPQPFKYGVDFNISSFIAIGLVYLITAIEATGDVTANSMISGLPIEGDSYLKRISGGVMADGFNSFLAGVFNSFPNSIFAQNNGIIQLTGVASRYVGYYIAAMLVLLGLFPIVGAVFSLMPDPVLGGATLLMFGTVAAAGIRIVSSQEIGRKETLVLAVSLSLGLGVELMPDVLKQAPEAIRSIFSSGITTGGLTAIIANIVI
;
A
#
# COMPACT_ATOMS: atom_id res chain seq x y z
N GLY A 1 -6.53 -33.10 -12.23
CA GLY A 1 -5.44 -33.52 -13.14
C GLY A 1 -4.77 -32.37 -13.86
N ASP A 2 -5.43 -31.21 -14.07
CA ASP A 2 -4.87 -30.14 -14.93
C ASP A 2 -4.12 -29.03 -14.17
N VAL A 3 -4.16 -29.01 -12.86
CA VAL A 3 -3.46 -28.01 -12.05
C VAL A 3 -1.92 -28.21 -12.10
N TYR A 4 -1.45 -29.43 -12.34
CA TYR A 4 -0.02 -29.74 -12.46
C TYR A 4 0.57 -29.52 -13.85
N LYS A 5 -0.24 -29.22 -14.87
CA LYS A 5 0.24 -29.07 -16.26
C LYS A 5 0.51 -27.62 -16.69
N ARG A 6 0.23 -26.63 -15.89
CA ARG A 6 0.81 -25.29 -16.09
C ARG A 6 2.24 -25.28 -15.55
N GLN A 7 3.09 -26.05 -16.22
CA GLN A 7 4.53 -25.96 -16.05
C GLN A 7 4.94 -24.52 -16.32
N VAL A 8 5.77 -23.98 -15.44
CA VAL A 8 6.46 -22.71 -15.63
C VAL A 8 7.04 -22.69 -17.04
N ASN A 9 6.53 -21.84 -17.90
CA ASN A 9 6.97 -21.76 -19.29
C ASN A 9 8.34 -21.09 -19.34
N MET A 10 9.40 -21.87 -19.12
CA MET A 10 10.78 -21.39 -19.10
C MET A 10 11.26 -20.80 -20.43
N SER A 11 10.51 -21.04 -21.53
CA SER A 11 10.84 -20.46 -22.84
C SER A 11 10.64 -18.93 -22.89
N ALA A 12 9.93 -18.36 -21.91
CA ALA A 12 9.81 -16.91 -21.77
C ALA A 12 11.09 -16.26 -21.17
N LEU A 13 11.99 -17.05 -20.58
CA LEU A 13 13.28 -16.61 -20.09
C LEU A 13 14.28 -16.63 -21.25
N ASN A 14 14.44 -15.51 -21.93
CA ASN A 14 15.41 -15.39 -22.99
C ASN A 14 16.81 -15.18 -22.38
N VAL A 15 17.84 -15.85 -22.92
CA VAL A 15 19.24 -15.73 -22.45
C VAL A 15 19.71 -14.26 -22.53
N GLU A 16 19.17 -13.47 -23.47
CA GLU A 16 19.43 -12.03 -23.54
C GLU A 16 18.93 -11.25 -22.32
N MET A 17 17.83 -11.69 -21.68
CA MET A 17 17.33 -11.07 -20.44
C MET A 17 18.24 -11.33 -19.23
N LEU A 18 18.97 -12.44 -19.22
CA LEU A 18 19.92 -12.77 -18.15
C LEU A 18 21.11 -11.80 -18.09
N MET A 19 21.49 -11.24 -19.24
CA MET A 19 22.61 -10.31 -19.37
C MET A 19 22.19 -8.86 -19.58
N SER A 20 20.88 -8.58 -19.70
CA SER A 20 20.39 -7.23 -19.90
C SER A 20 20.39 -6.44 -18.60
N PHE A 21 20.84 -5.20 -18.69
CA PHE A 21 20.82 -4.24 -17.61
C PHE A 21 19.90 -3.08 -18.03
N ASN A 22 18.86 -2.85 -17.25
CA ASN A 22 17.89 -1.84 -17.61
C ASN A 22 18.00 -0.63 -16.68
N ILE A 23 18.37 0.52 -17.25
CA ILE A 23 18.41 1.78 -16.51
C ILE A 23 17.05 2.47 -16.69
N PRO A 24 16.35 2.81 -15.60
CA PRO A 24 15.10 3.53 -15.67
C PRO A 24 15.29 4.87 -16.40
N GLN A 25 14.46 5.13 -17.42
CA GLN A 25 14.48 6.38 -18.16
C GLN A 25 13.42 7.32 -17.59
N PRO A 26 13.78 8.52 -17.12
CA PRO A 26 12.81 9.49 -16.65
C PRO A 26 11.92 9.98 -17.80
N PHE A 27 10.63 10.21 -17.51
CA PHE A 27 9.64 10.76 -18.44
C PHE A 27 9.51 10.02 -19.77
N LYS A 28 9.73 8.71 -19.79
CA LYS A 28 9.70 7.90 -21.01
C LYS A 28 8.42 8.03 -21.84
N TYR A 29 7.27 8.22 -21.17
CA TYR A 29 5.95 8.36 -21.81
C TYR A 29 5.49 9.80 -21.94
N GLY A 30 6.37 10.78 -21.66
CA GLY A 30 6.01 12.19 -21.63
C GLY A 30 5.31 12.60 -20.33
N VAL A 31 4.87 13.87 -20.30
CA VAL A 31 4.11 14.43 -19.18
C VAL A 31 2.87 15.06 -19.76
N ASP A 32 1.71 14.65 -19.24
CA ASP A 32 0.42 15.26 -19.53
C ASP A 32 -0.27 15.67 -18.22
N PHE A 33 -1.04 16.74 -18.26
CA PHE A 33 -1.74 17.24 -17.10
C PHE A 33 -3.24 17.28 -17.35
N ASN A 34 -3.98 16.50 -16.55
CA ASN A 34 -5.43 16.49 -16.56
C ASN A 34 -5.97 16.86 -15.17
N ILE A 35 -6.75 17.93 -15.09
CA ILE A 35 -7.27 18.46 -13.82
C ILE A 35 -8.17 17.45 -13.08
N SER A 36 -8.99 16.68 -13.80
CA SER A 36 -9.87 15.68 -13.18
C SER A 36 -9.06 14.56 -12.55
N SER A 37 -8.04 14.06 -13.25
CA SER A 37 -7.11 13.05 -12.72
C SER A 37 -6.32 13.59 -11.54
N PHE A 38 -5.88 14.85 -11.60
CA PHE A 38 -5.16 15.49 -10.49
C PHE A 38 -6.01 15.56 -9.22
N ILE A 39 -7.28 15.96 -9.34
CA ILE A 39 -8.20 16.02 -8.18
C ILE A 39 -8.46 14.62 -7.63
N ALA A 40 -8.75 13.64 -8.49
CA ALA A 40 -9.02 12.27 -8.07
C ALA A 40 -7.82 11.65 -7.34
N ILE A 41 -6.62 11.78 -7.91
CA ILE A 41 -5.38 11.28 -7.30
C ILE A 41 -5.07 12.04 -6.00
N GLY A 42 -5.29 13.37 -5.98
CA GLY A 42 -5.10 14.20 -4.79
C GLY A 42 -5.95 13.75 -3.60
N LEU A 43 -7.21 13.38 -3.84
CA LEU A 43 -8.08 12.82 -2.79
C LEU A 43 -7.59 11.46 -2.29
N VAL A 44 -7.15 10.57 -3.18
CA VAL A 44 -6.53 9.31 -2.80
C VAL A 44 -5.28 9.55 -1.97
N TYR A 45 -4.46 10.53 -2.33
CA TYR A 45 -3.24 10.88 -1.59
C TYR A 45 -3.52 11.40 -0.17
N LEU A 46 -4.61 12.11 0.05
CA LEU A 46 -5.00 12.50 1.42
C LEU A 46 -5.25 11.27 2.30
N ILE A 47 -5.89 10.25 1.74
CA ILE A 47 -6.15 8.99 2.47
C ILE A 47 -4.85 8.22 2.71
N THR A 48 -3.99 8.13 1.70
CA THR A 48 -2.67 7.51 1.84
C THR A 48 -1.81 8.22 2.89
N ALA A 49 -1.89 9.54 3.03
CA ALA A 49 -1.20 10.27 4.08
C ALA A 49 -1.71 9.92 5.49
N ILE A 50 -3.02 9.67 5.64
CA ILE A 50 -3.60 9.20 6.91
C ILE A 50 -3.16 7.76 7.19
N GLU A 51 -3.20 6.88 6.19
CA GLU A 51 -2.69 5.51 6.27
C GLU A 51 -1.21 5.51 6.69
N ALA A 52 -0.36 6.29 6.03
CA ALA A 52 1.05 6.45 6.36
C ALA A 52 1.25 6.91 7.81
N THR A 53 0.40 7.81 8.32
CA THR A 53 0.41 8.23 9.72
C THR A 53 0.13 7.06 10.66
N GLY A 54 -0.86 6.23 10.33
CA GLY A 54 -1.19 5.01 11.07
C GLY A 54 -0.04 4.02 11.10
N ASP A 55 0.59 3.77 9.96
CA ASP A 55 1.70 2.82 9.83
C ASP A 55 2.96 3.29 10.57
N VAL A 56 3.30 4.58 10.51
CA VAL A 56 4.41 5.16 11.28
C VAL A 56 4.12 5.07 12.78
N THR A 57 2.87 5.24 13.19
CA THR A 57 2.44 5.07 14.58
C THR A 57 2.61 3.63 15.02
N ALA A 58 2.07 2.68 14.24
CA ALA A 58 2.20 1.25 14.51
C ALA A 58 3.68 0.82 14.59
N ASN A 59 4.50 1.26 13.65
CA ASN A 59 5.93 1.00 13.64
C ASN A 59 6.62 1.56 14.88
N SER A 60 6.26 2.78 15.30
CA SER A 60 6.79 3.39 16.52
C SER A 60 6.43 2.58 17.77
N MET A 61 5.18 2.13 17.89
CA MET A 61 4.73 1.27 18.99
C MET A 61 5.49 -0.04 19.06
N ILE A 62 5.61 -0.73 17.92
CA ILE A 62 6.31 -2.02 17.83
C ILE A 62 7.80 -1.88 18.15
N SER A 63 8.39 -0.74 17.76
CA SER A 63 9.80 -0.42 18.01
C SER A 63 10.07 0.11 19.42
N GLY A 64 9.05 0.18 20.28
CA GLY A 64 9.18 0.71 21.65
C GLY A 64 9.50 2.22 21.70
N LEU A 65 9.16 2.96 20.64
CA LEU A 65 9.38 4.40 20.56
C LEU A 65 8.14 5.16 21.06
N PRO A 66 8.33 6.35 21.66
CA PRO A 66 7.19 7.15 22.15
C PRO A 66 6.27 7.55 20.99
N ILE A 67 4.97 7.48 21.21
CA ILE A 67 3.90 7.85 20.26
C ILE A 67 3.29 9.22 20.58
N GLU A 68 3.97 10.01 21.37
CA GLU A 68 3.57 11.37 21.76
C GLU A 68 4.77 12.33 21.72
N GLY A 69 4.47 13.62 21.69
CA GLY A 69 5.46 14.69 21.74
C GLY A 69 6.14 15.00 20.40
N ASP A 70 7.06 15.97 20.43
CA ASP A 70 7.71 16.53 19.23
C ASP A 70 8.47 15.49 18.40
N SER A 71 9.11 14.52 19.05
CA SER A 71 9.87 13.48 18.34
C SER A 71 8.97 12.55 17.53
N TYR A 72 7.77 12.30 18.03
CA TYR A 72 6.74 11.53 17.32
C TYR A 72 6.19 12.30 16.12
N LEU A 73 5.83 13.58 16.32
CA LEU A 73 5.34 14.43 15.22
C LEU A 73 6.38 14.58 14.11
N LYS A 74 7.66 14.70 14.44
CA LYS A 74 8.76 14.72 13.45
C LYS A 74 8.87 13.40 12.68
N ARG A 75 8.63 12.25 13.32
CA ARG A 75 8.64 10.96 12.63
C ARG A 75 7.47 10.82 11.66
N ILE A 76 6.27 11.21 12.09
CA ILE A 76 5.11 11.21 11.20
C ILE A 76 5.35 12.13 10.01
N SER A 77 5.70 13.39 10.26
CA SER A 77 5.97 14.36 9.20
C SER A 77 7.07 13.87 8.24
N GLY A 78 8.17 13.32 8.78
CA GLY A 78 9.23 12.76 7.98
C GLY A 78 8.81 11.53 7.18
N GLY A 79 8.00 10.65 7.76
CA GLY A 79 7.48 9.46 7.09
C GLY A 79 6.55 9.80 5.94
N VAL A 80 5.56 10.66 6.17
CA VAL A 80 4.62 11.13 5.15
C VAL A 80 5.33 11.89 4.03
N MET A 81 6.30 12.74 4.39
CA MET A 81 7.09 13.47 3.39
C MET A 81 7.97 12.52 2.55
N ALA A 82 8.56 11.51 3.16
CA ALA A 82 9.36 10.51 2.45
C ALA A 82 8.49 9.67 1.49
N ASP A 83 7.28 9.29 1.91
CA ASP A 83 6.31 8.57 1.09
C ASP A 83 5.90 9.40 -0.13
N GLY A 84 5.53 10.67 0.07
CA GLY A 84 5.19 11.59 -1.01
C GLY A 84 6.35 11.83 -1.98
N PHE A 85 7.57 12.02 -1.45
CA PHE A 85 8.76 12.21 -2.29
C PHE A 85 9.09 10.94 -3.11
N ASN A 86 8.94 9.77 -2.51
CA ASN A 86 9.16 8.50 -3.21
C ASN A 86 8.13 8.29 -4.33
N SER A 87 6.88 8.62 -4.09
CA SER A 87 5.83 8.59 -5.12
C SER A 87 6.06 9.60 -6.24
N PHE A 88 6.59 10.79 -5.92
CA PHE A 88 7.03 11.74 -6.94
C PHE A 88 8.15 11.15 -7.82
N LEU A 89 9.16 10.53 -7.21
CA LEU A 89 10.21 9.84 -7.96
C LEU A 89 9.66 8.69 -8.80
N ALA A 90 8.72 7.91 -8.26
CA ALA A 90 8.05 6.87 -9.02
C ALA A 90 7.37 7.42 -10.29
N GLY A 91 6.68 8.55 -10.19
CA GLY A 91 6.09 9.23 -11.34
C GLY A 91 7.13 9.68 -12.37
N VAL A 92 8.25 10.25 -11.92
CA VAL A 92 9.36 10.64 -12.81
C VAL A 92 9.92 9.44 -13.59
N PHE A 93 10.04 8.29 -12.94
CA PHE A 93 10.55 7.05 -13.55
C PHE A 93 9.46 6.15 -14.15
N ASN A 94 8.26 6.67 -14.36
CA ASN A 94 7.13 5.98 -15.01
C ASN A 94 6.70 4.71 -14.26
N SER A 95 6.77 4.73 -12.94
CA SER A 95 6.31 3.68 -12.05
C SER A 95 5.02 4.10 -11.34
N PHE A 96 4.42 3.16 -10.61
CA PHE A 96 3.24 3.44 -9.80
C PHE A 96 3.59 4.21 -8.53
N PRO A 97 2.63 5.00 -7.98
CA PRO A 97 2.79 5.62 -6.68
C PRO A 97 3.13 4.57 -5.62
N ASN A 98 3.99 4.93 -4.70
CA ASN A 98 4.37 4.07 -3.59
C ASN A 98 3.49 4.38 -2.37
N SER A 99 3.37 3.41 -1.48
CA SER A 99 2.80 3.57 -0.15
C SER A 99 3.65 2.82 0.86
N ILE A 100 3.49 3.14 2.13
CA ILE A 100 4.16 2.42 3.21
C ILE A 100 3.63 0.99 3.27
N PHE A 101 4.54 0.02 3.37
CA PHE A 101 4.20 -1.39 3.35
C PHE A 101 3.96 -1.90 4.77
N ALA A 102 2.70 -1.83 5.22
CA ALA A 102 2.26 -2.19 6.58
C ALA A 102 2.66 -3.62 7.00
N GLN A 103 2.78 -4.54 6.04
CA GLN A 103 3.20 -5.93 6.27
C GLN A 103 4.58 -6.04 6.94
N ASN A 104 5.45 -5.06 6.72
CA ASN A 104 6.76 -5.01 7.36
C ASN A 104 6.66 -4.86 8.88
N ASN A 105 5.62 -4.22 9.39
CA ASN A 105 5.36 -4.13 10.82
C ASN A 105 5.14 -5.52 11.45
N GLY A 106 4.46 -6.42 10.72
CA GLY A 106 4.30 -7.82 11.12
C GLY A 106 5.63 -8.57 11.17
N ILE A 107 6.52 -8.35 10.20
CA ILE A 107 7.85 -8.95 10.16
C ILE A 107 8.71 -8.46 11.32
N ILE A 108 8.67 -7.16 11.63
CA ILE A 108 9.37 -6.59 12.79
C ILE A 108 8.90 -7.24 14.09
N GLN A 109 7.59 -7.44 14.24
CA GLN A 109 7.03 -8.12 15.42
C GLN A 109 7.50 -9.57 15.55
N LEU A 110 7.53 -10.31 14.43
CA LEU A 110 7.93 -11.71 14.42
C LEU A 110 9.43 -11.91 14.69
N THR A 111 10.25 -11.02 14.13
CA THR A 111 11.72 -11.14 14.23
C THR A 111 12.31 -10.42 15.44
N GLY A 112 11.59 -9.45 16.00
CA GLY A 112 12.10 -8.56 17.04
C GLY A 112 13.16 -7.55 16.54
N VAL A 113 13.39 -7.47 15.20
CA VAL A 113 14.41 -6.60 14.61
C VAL A 113 13.78 -5.32 14.08
N ALA A 114 13.89 -4.24 14.84
CA ALA A 114 13.37 -2.90 14.51
C ALA A 114 14.48 -1.91 14.10
N SER A 115 15.57 -2.38 13.53
CA SER A 115 16.70 -1.52 13.16
C SER A 115 16.47 -0.83 11.81
N ARG A 116 16.63 0.51 11.77
CA ARG A 116 16.59 1.30 10.53
C ARG A 116 17.65 0.86 9.50
N TYR A 117 18.75 0.27 9.96
CA TYR A 117 19.80 -0.22 9.05
C TYR A 117 19.33 -1.35 8.16
N VAL A 118 18.38 -2.18 8.62
CA VAL A 118 17.75 -3.21 7.79
C VAL A 118 17.06 -2.57 6.58
N GLY A 119 16.40 -1.43 6.76
CA GLY A 119 15.78 -0.67 5.67
C GLY A 119 16.77 -0.24 4.58
N TYR A 120 17.99 0.17 4.95
CA TYR A 120 19.03 0.51 3.95
C TYR A 120 19.48 -0.72 3.15
N TYR A 121 19.63 -1.88 3.80
CA TYR A 121 19.97 -3.12 3.08
C TYR A 121 18.84 -3.57 2.16
N ILE A 122 17.59 -3.47 2.63
CA ILE A 122 16.41 -3.75 1.79
C ILE A 122 16.40 -2.83 0.57
N ALA A 123 16.58 -1.52 0.75
CA ALA A 123 16.62 -0.55 -0.34
C ALA A 123 17.73 -0.88 -1.35
N ALA A 124 18.94 -1.18 -0.88
CA ALA A 124 20.05 -1.57 -1.74
C ALA A 124 19.75 -2.84 -2.54
N MET A 125 19.18 -3.86 -1.89
CA MET A 125 18.77 -5.10 -2.57
C MET A 125 17.69 -4.85 -3.61
N LEU A 126 16.67 -4.05 -3.29
CA LEU A 126 15.59 -3.73 -4.23
C LEU A 126 16.11 -2.95 -5.45
N VAL A 127 17.04 -2.02 -5.25
CA VAL A 127 17.70 -1.31 -6.37
C VAL A 127 18.46 -2.31 -7.26
N LEU A 128 19.26 -3.18 -6.66
CA LEU A 128 19.99 -4.22 -7.41
C LEU A 128 19.03 -5.13 -8.18
N LEU A 129 17.98 -5.64 -7.53
CA LEU A 129 16.99 -6.50 -8.18
C LEU A 129 16.23 -5.78 -9.30
N GLY A 130 15.95 -4.48 -9.13
CA GLY A 130 15.26 -3.66 -10.14
C GLY A 130 16.09 -3.39 -11.40
N LEU A 131 17.42 -3.46 -11.29
CA LEU A 131 18.33 -3.28 -12.44
C LEU A 131 18.40 -4.51 -13.35
N PHE A 132 17.95 -5.68 -12.87
CA PHE A 132 18.00 -6.93 -13.61
C PHE A 132 16.58 -7.37 -14.03
N PRO A 133 16.18 -7.20 -15.29
CA PRO A 133 14.84 -7.61 -15.78
C PRO A 133 14.49 -9.07 -15.55
N ILE A 134 15.51 -9.95 -15.45
CA ILE A 134 15.33 -11.38 -15.17
C ILE A 134 14.59 -11.63 -13.87
N VAL A 135 14.81 -10.79 -12.85
CA VAL A 135 14.13 -10.93 -11.56
C VAL A 135 12.62 -10.72 -11.73
N GLY A 136 12.21 -9.67 -12.44
CA GLY A 136 10.81 -9.43 -12.76
C GLY A 136 10.21 -10.57 -13.59
N ALA A 137 10.94 -11.08 -14.57
CA ALA A 137 10.51 -12.20 -15.40
C ALA A 137 10.31 -13.49 -14.57
N VAL A 138 11.20 -13.79 -13.62
CA VAL A 138 11.03 -14.94 -12.70
C VAL A 138 9.77 -14.78 -11.85
N PHE A 139 9.51 -13.59 -11.29
CA PHE A 139 8.30 -13.35 -10.52
C PHE A 139 7.03 -13.46 -11.37
N SER A 140 7.05 -13.01 -12.62
CA SER A 140 5.91 -13.12 -13.54
C SER A 140 5.60 -14.56 -13.98
N LEU A 141 6.55 -15.48 -13.81
CA LEU A 141 6.38 -16.92 -14.07
C LEU A 141 5.79 -17.67 -12.89
N MET A 142 5.63 -17.04 -11.73
CA MET A 142 5.04 -17.70 -10.57
C MET A 142 3.59 -18.11 -10.86
N PRO A 143 3.21 -19.36 -10.57
CA PRO A 143 1.83 -19.81 -10.75
C PRO A 143 0.85 -19.04 -9.88
N ASP A 144 -0.33 -18.69 -10.43
CA ASP A 144 -1.38 -17.95 -9.72
C ASP A 144 -1.73 -18.53 -8.34
N PRO A 145 -1.78 -19.88 -8.13
CA PRO A 145 -2.05 -20.44 -6.80
C PRO A 145 -0.99 -20.10 -5.76
N VAL A 146 0.28 -19.99 -6.16
CA VAL A 146 1.40 -19.62 -5.27
C VAL A 146 1.29 -18.14 -4.89
N LEU A 147 1.07 -17.28 -5.89
CA LEU A 147 0.85 -15.86 -5.68
C LEU A 147 -0.39 -15.63 -4.82
N GLY A 148 -1.51 -16.32 -5.11
CA GLY A 148 -2.74 -16.23 -4.34
C GLY A 148 -2.56 -16.65 -2.87
N GLY A 149 -1.86 -17.76 -2.62
CA GLY A 149 -1.57 -18.21 -1.26
C GLY A 149 -0.70 -17.22 -0.47
N ALA A 150 0.34 -16.69 -1.08
CA ALA A 150 1.20 -15.67 -0.47
C ALA A 150 0.41 -14.37 -0.20
N THR A 151 -0.42 -13.95 -1.14
CA THR A 151 -1.26 -12.76 -1.02
C THR A 151 -2.28 -12.89 0.11
N LEU A 152 -2.94 -14.03 0.24
CA LEU A 152 -3.87 -14.30 1.35
C LEU A 152 -3.19 -14.18 2.72
N LEU A 153 -2.00 -14.75 2.87
CA LEU A 153 -1.22 -14.61 4.11
C LEU A 153 -0.84 -13.16 4.39
N MET A 154 -0.39 -12.41 3.37
CA MET A 154 -0.05 -11.00 3.53
C MET A 154 -1.27 -10.17 3.95
N PHE A 155 -2.40 -10.31 3.29
CA PHE A 155 -3.62 -9.60 3.68
C PHE A 155 -4.13 -10.01 5.06
N GLY A 156 -4.01 -11.29 5.42
CA GLY A 156 -4.31 -11.75 6.77
C GLY A 156 -3.45 -11.07 7.84
N THR A 157 -2.15 -10.88 7.58
CA THR A 157 -1.25 -10.18 8.53
C THR A 157 -1.58 -8.69 8.63
N VAL A 158 -1.94 -8.04 7.52
CA VAL A 158 -2.38 -6.63 7.51
C VAL A 158 -3.68 -6.46 8.30
N ALA A 159 -4.67 -7.34 8.08
CA ALA A 159 -5.92 -7.33 8.83
C ALA A 159 -5.68 -7.51 10.34
N ALA A 160 -4.82 -8.46 10.72
CA ALA A 160 -4.45 -8.69 12.11
C ALA A 160 -3.74 -7.47 12.73
N ALA A 161 -2.86 -6.80 11.97
CA ALA A 161 -2.20 -5.57 12.41
C ALA A 161 -3.23 -4.44 12.61
N GLY A 162 -4.16 -4.27 11.67
CA GLY A 162 -5.25 -3.29 11.78
C GLY A 162 -6.13 -3.51 13.02
N ILE A 163 -6.55 -4.75 13.26
CA ILE A 163 -7.31 -5.12 14.46
C ILE A 163 -6.51 -4.78 15.72
N ARG A 164 -5.21 -5.06 15.74
CA ARG A 164 -4.35 -4.77 16.89
C ARG A 164 -4.22 -3.29 17.16
N ILE A 165 -4.07 -2.46 16.11
CA ILE A 165 -4.01 -1.00 16.24
C ILE A 165 -5.32 -0.47 16.83
N VAL A 166 -6.46 -0.89 16.28
CA VAL A 166 -7.77 -0.49 16.78
C VAL A 166 -7.97 -0.92 18.24
N SER A 167 -7.59 -2.16 18.59
CA SER A 167 -7.72 -2.70 19.95
C SER A 167 -6.73 -2.11 20.96
N SER A 168 -5.73 -1.35 20.53
CA SER A 168 -4.77 -0.69 21.43
C SER A 168 -5.31 0.59 22.05
N GLN A 169 -6.44 1.09 21.56
CA GLN A 169 -7.13 2.27 22.07
C GLN A 169 -8.43 1.85 22.76
N GLU A 170 -8.88 2.66 23.71
CA GLU A 170 -10.21 2.46 24.31
C GLU A 170 -11.30 2.77 23.27
N ILE A 171 -12.07 1.76 22.93
CA ILE A 171 -13.14 1.88 21.93
C ILE A 171 -14.43 2.25 22.64
N GLY A 172 -14.74 3.53 22.67
CA GLY A 172 -16.00 4.04 23.20
C GLY A 172 -17.15 3.90 22.18
N ARG A 173 -18.30 4.51 22.52
CA ARG A 173 -19.51 4.47 21.66
C ARG A 173 -19.27 5.20 20.33
N LYS A 174 -18.58 6.34 20.35
CA LYS A 174 -18.25 7.13 19.17
C LYS A 174 -17.35 6.34 18.21
N GLU A 175 -16.26 5.81 18.73
CA GLU A 175 -15.29 5.02 17.96
C GLU A 175 -15.94 3.78 17.33
N THR A 176 -16.82 3.10 18.10
CA THR A 176 -17.59 1.96 17.61
C THR A 176 -18.48 2.33 16.43
N LEU A 177 -19.18 3.46 16.50
CA LEU A 177 -20.05 3.92 15.41
C LEU A 177 -19.25 4.31 14.19
N VAL A 178 -18.14 5.03 14.35
CA VAL A 178 -17.23 5.40 13.25
C VAL A 178 -16.70 4.14 12.56
N LEU A 179 -16.22 3.16 13.32
CA LEU A 179 -15.73 1.89 12.76
C LEU A 179 -16.85 1.12 12.04
N ALA A 180 -18.01 1.01 12.64
CA ALA A 180 -19.13 0.27 12.06
C ALA A 180 -19.56 0.86 10.71
N VAL A 181 -19.74 2.18 10.63
CA VAL A 181 -20.21 2.84 9.41
C VAL A 181 -19.11 2.82 8.33
N SER A 182 -17.87 3.13 8.70
CA SER A 182 -16.76 3.18 7.73
C SER A 182 -16.43 1.80 7.15
N LEU A 183 -16.37 0.77 7.99
CA LEU A 183 -16.14 -0.60 7.52
C LEU A 183 -17.31 -1.10 6.68
N SER A 184 -18.55 -0.83 7.08
CA SER A 184 -19.73 -1.26 6.32
C SER A 184 -19.78 -0.64 4.92
N LEU A 185 -19.50 0.67 4.80
CA LEU A 185 -19.51 1.34 3.51
C LEU A 185 -18.28 0.94 2.67
N GLY A 186 -17.09 0.86 3.27
CA GLY A 186 -15.88 0.45 2.57
C GLY A 186 -15.97 -0.98 2.02
N LEU A 187 -16.37 -1.93 2.85
CA LEU A 187 -16.59 -3.32 2.43
C LEU A 187 -17.78 -3.45 1.47
N GLY A 188 -18.84 -2.67 1.70
CA GLY A 188 -20.04 -2.69 0.86
C GLY A 188 -19.71 -2.36 -0.60
N VAL A 189 -18.91 -1.33 -0.83
CA VAL A 189 -18.47 -0.93 -2.18
C VAL A 189 -17.55 -1.98 -2.81
N GLU A 190 -16.65 -2.59 -2.04
CA GLU A 190 -15.72 -3.61 -2.53
C GLU A 190 -16.46 -4.91 -2.91
N LEU A 191 -17.43 -5.31 -2.08
CA LEU A 191 -18.19 -6.55 -2.31
C LEU A 191 -19.33 -6.38 -3.32
N MET A 192 -19.85 -5.16 -3.47
CA MET A 192 -20.96 -4.85 -4.38
C MET A 192 -20.64 -3.62 -5.25
N PRO A 193 -19.67 -3.70 -6.17
CA PRO A 193 -19.26 -2.57 -7.01
C PRO A 193 -20.41 -2.04 -7.88
N ASP A 194 -21.43 -2.86 -8.10
CA ASP A 194 -22.61 -2.52 -8.90
C ASP A 194 -23.45 -1.38 -8.30
N VAL A 195 -23.33 -1.13 -6.99
CA VAL A 195 -24.03 -0.02 -6.32
C VAL A 195 -23.65 1.33 -6.93
N LEU A 196 -22.44 1.47 -7.45
CA LEU A 196 -21.95 2.72 -8.04
C LEU A 196 -22.18 2.83 -9.54
N LYS A 197 -22.77 1.83 -10.20
CA LYS A 197 -22.96 1.84 -11.69
C LYS A 197 -23.78 3.03 -12.18
N GLN A 198 -24.75 3.50 -11.40
CA GLN A 198 -25.62 4.63 -11.76
C GLN A 198 -25.08 5.98 -11.27
N ALA A 199 -23.98 6.00 -10.52
CA ALA A 199 -23.39 7.21 -10.04
C ALA A 199 -22.64 7.96 -11.16
N PRO A 200 -22.58 9.32 -11.11
CA PRO A 200 -21.74 10.10 -12.00
C PRO A 200 -20.30 9.63 -11.97
N GLU A 201 -19.59 9.79 -13.08
CA GLU A 201 -18.22 9.28 -13.25
C GLU A 201 -17.26 9.82 -12.17
N ALA A 202 -17.42 11.10 -11.79
CA ALA A 202 -16.63 11.70 -10.73
C ALA A 202 -16.83 11.02 -9.36
N ILE A 203 -18.07 10.65 -9.01
CA ILE A 203 -18.39 9.94 -7.78
C ILE A 203 -17.86 8.50 -7.85
N ARG A 204 -18.08 7.85 -8.99
CA ARG A 204 -17.63 6.49 -9.18
C ARG A 204 -16.10 6.38 -9.09
N SER A 205 -15.34 7.31 -9.67
CA SER A 205 -13.88 7.30 -9.61
C SER A 205 -13.33 7.47 -8.19
N ILE A 206 -14.00 8.24 -7.34
CA ILE A 206 -13.60 8.47 -5.94
C ILE A 206 -13.99 7.29 -5.05
N PHE A 207 -15.23 6.83 -5.16
CA PHE A 207 -15.81 5.84 -4.25
C PHE A 207 -15.73 4.39 -4.75
N SER A 208 -15.07 4.12 -5.89
CA SER A 208 -14.86 2.77 -6.42
C SER A 208 -13.91 1.92 -5.56
N SER A 209 -13.09 2.53 -4.75
CA SER A 209 -12.18 1.83 -3.83
C SER A 209 -12.79 1.76 -2.42
N GLY A 210 -12.83 0.56 -1.85
CA GLY A 210 -13.29 0.36 -0.48
C GLY A 210 -12.45 1.09 0.56
N ILE A 211 -11.13 1.22 0.31
CA ILE A 211 -10.20 1.98 1.17
C ILE A 211 -10.58 3.46 1.16
N THR A 212 -10.78 4.03 -0.03
CA THR A 212 -11.15 5.45 -0.18
C THR A 212 -12.51 5.73 0.45
N THR A 213 -13.50 4.87 0.19
CA THR A 213 -14.85 5.02 0.74
C THR A 213 -14.85 4.86 2.26
N GLY A 214 -14.21 3.85 2.78
CA GLY A 214 -14.10 3.61 4.23
C GLY A 214 -13.34 4.74 4.92
N GLY A 215 -12.19 5.17 4.37
CA GLY A 215 -11.38 6.23 4.93
C GLY A 215 -12.09 7.59 4.96
N LEU A 216 -12.71 8.02 3.86
CA LEU A 216 -13.51 9.26 3.82
C LEU A 216 -14.69 9.20 4.77
N THR A 217 -15.38 8.07 4.82
CA THR A 217 -16.49 7.87 5.76
C THR A 217 -16.02 7.96 7.20
N ALA A 218 -14.88 7.38 7.54
CA ALA A 218 -14.32 7.45 8.89
C ALA A 218 -14.01 8.90 9.30
N ILE A 219 -13.40 9.68 8.39
CA ILE A 219 -13.12 11.10 8.63
C ILE A 219 -14.41 11.88 8.86
N ILE A 220 -15.38 11.75 7.95
CA ILE A 220 -16.65 12.47 8.04
C ILE A 220 -17.41 12.05 9.29
N ALA A 221 -17.54 10.76 9.54
CA ALA A 221 -18.23 10.24 10.73
C ALA A 221 -17.59 10.73 12.03
N ASN A 222 -16.24 10.78 12.11
CA ASN A 222 -15.54 11.26 13.29
C ASN A 222 -15.74 12.78 13.53
N ILE A 223 -16.04 13.56 12.50
CA ILE A 223 -16.35 15.00 12.63
C ILE A 223 -17.80 15.21 13.06
N VAL A 224 -18.72 14.38 12.56
CA VAL A 224 -20.18 14.57 12.74
C VAL A 224 -20.67 13.95 14.06
N ILE A 225 -20.09 12.84 14.48
CA ILE A 225 -20.40 12.13 15.71
C ILE A 225 -19.51 12.59 16.86
#